data_5bba7114a98c77e8aeba0268831b5a57
#
_entry.id   5bba7114a98c77e8aeba0268831b5a57
#
_cell.length_a   1.000
_cell.length_b   1.000
_cell.length_c   1.000
_cell.angle_alpha   90.00
_cell.angle_beta   90.00
_cell.angle_gamma   90.00
#
_symmetry.space_group_name_H-M   'P 1'
#
loop_
_entity.id
_entity.type
_entity.pdbx_description
1 polymer ?
#
loop_
_entity_poly.entity_id
_entity_poly.type
_entity_poly.pdbx_seq_one_letter_code
_entity_poly.pdbx_strand_id
1 'polypeptide(L)'
;MAKRSNGEGMIRQRADGRWESRVMIGYKDNGKPDYKSVYGKTKKEAREKLKVFLDERSSGIDTSHNYNFSNWADIWFEHHQDNITATTQENYRYTLRILKDYFGVRQLTDIKAYDVEVFLKVLRKEERSDSCLAQCRGMLYQIFHKAEANDLVRKNPVRFADKMRSREPTKRKEAFTAEEVKLLMEKLPKDRIGISIRLLLGTGMRSQELLALEPRHIAEDGSLIQIRQAVNMVKGTATVGQPKSRDSYRDVPIPPNLRWCAIQLRTTNRTFVWEAGKKDQPCNPSYFRDKFKAAIGEIEGVRVLTPHSCRHTYVSQLQALGVDLPTIQSIVGHADIDMTQHYLHVQDSIRRKAVSKFAAAFGGEEYTLDSLDATP
;
A
#
# COMPACT_ATOMS: atom_id res chain seq x y z
N MET A 1 60.47 2.65 29.07
CA MET A 1 59.29 3.15 28.29
C MET A 1 58.22 2.08 28.34
N ALA A 2 57.06 2.38 28.91
CA ALA A 2 55.97 1.41 29.01
C ALA A 2 55.45 1.05 27.62
N LYS A 3 55.34 -0.25 27.32
CA LYS A 3 54.77 -0.80 26.08
C LYS A 3 53.28 -0.40 26.04
N ARG A 4 52.88 0.39 25.05
CA ARG A 4 51.46 0.77 24.84
C ARG A 4 50.64 -0.48 24.54
N SER A 5 49.43 -0.55 25.08
CA SER A 5 48.51 -1.65 24.80
C SER A 5 48.09 -1.64 23.31
N ASN A 6 47.95 -2.82 22.71
CA ASN A 6 47.45 -3.00 21.35
C ASN A 6 46.02 -2.45 21.28
N GLY A 7 45.81 -1.40 20.46
CA GLY A 7 44.48 -0.82 20.25
C GLY A 7 44.34 0.69 20.48
N GLU A 8 45.31 1.34 21.19
CA GLU A 8 45.21 2.77 21.53
C GLU A 8 45.51 3.75 20.38
N GLY A 9 45.92 3.27 19.21
CA GLY A 9 46.28 4.09 18.08
C GLY A 9 47.51 4.97 18.24
N MET A 10 48.05 5.52 17.16
CA MET A 10 49.20 6.42 17.15
C MET A 10 48.73 7.86 16.92
N ILE A 11 49.23 8.79 17.74
CA ILE A 11 48.97 10.24 17.56
C ILE A 11 50.29 10.94 17.28
N ARG A 12 50.32 11.74 16.24
CA ARG A 12 51.46 12.59 15.83
C ARG A 12 51.00 13.95 15.31
N GLN A 13 51.86 14.94 15.44
CA GLN A 13 51.67 16.20 14.75
C GLN A 13 52.31 16.11 13.35
N ARG A 14 51.62 16.55 12.35
CA ARG A 14 52.06 16.59 10.97
C ARG A 14 52.83 17.89 10.69
N ALA A 15 53.59 17.95 9.61
CA ALA A 15 54.31 19.14 9.19
C ALA A 15 53.36 20.32 8.85
N ASP A 16 52.11 20.05 8.52
CA ASP A 16 51.06 21.05 8.27
C ASP A 16 50.40 21.59 9.55
N GLY A 17 50.94 21.26 10.73
CA GLY A 17 50.48 21.69 12.03
C GLY A 17 49.27 20.93 12.59
N ARG A 18 48.56 20.13 11.78
CA ARG A 18 47.44 19.31 12.24
C ARG A 18 47.89 18.09 13.02
N TRP A 19 47.04 17.63 13.94
CA TRP A 19 47.22 16.38 14.65
C TRP A 19 46.55 15.22 13.91
N GLU A 20 47.31 14.15 13.70
CA GLU A 20 46.83 12.88 13.14
C GLU A 20 46.75 11.83 14.21
N SER A 21 45.60 11.21 14.37
CA SER A 21 45.41 10.00 15.18
C SER A 21 45.11 8.83 14.24
N ARG A 22 45.84 7.73 14.37
CA ARG A 22 45.81 6.60 13.43
C ARG A 22 45.69 5.28 14.16
N VAL A 23 44.81 4.40 13.69
CA VAL A 23 44.60 3.04 14.21
C VAL A 23 44.60 2.03 13.07
N MET A 24 45.10 0.82 13.37
CA MET A 24 45.02 -0.30 12.42
C MET A 24 43.59 -0.85 12.43
N ILE A 25 42.97 -0.98 11.24
CA ILE A 25 41.61 -1.44 11.09
C ILE A 25 41.49 -2.86 10.51
N GLY A 26 42.58 -3.41 9.97
CA GLY A 26 42.62 -4.74 9.36
C GLY A 26 43.81 -4.91 8.46
N TYR A 27 43.67 -5.80 7.49
CA TYR A 27 44.60 -6.01 6.39
C TYR A 27 43.93 -5.81 5.07
N LYS A 28 44.65 -5.22 4.10
CA LYS A 28 44.22 -5.10 2.70
C LYS A 28 44.33 -6.45 2.01
N ASP A 29 43.68 -6.60 0.84
CA ASP A 29 43.74 -7.84 0.04
C ASP A 29 45.16 -8.28 -0.33
N ASN A 30 46.11 -7.34 -0.32
CA ASN A 30 47.53 -7.59 -0.56
C ASN A 30 48.33 -7.95 0.72
N GLY A 31 47.63 -8.25 1.84
CA GLY A 31 48.23 -8.64 3.12
C GLY A 31 48.91 -7.51 3.92
N LYS A 32 48.89 -6.25 3.43
CA LYS A 32 49.44 -5.11 4.15
C LYS A 32 48.45 -4.57 5.18
N PRO A 33 48.93 -4.09 6.34
CA PRO A 33 48.05 -3.49 7.35
C PRO A 33 47.24 -2.31 6.77
N ASP A 34 45.96 -2.30 7.05
CA ASP A 34 45.06 -1.20 6.71
C ASP A 34 44.87 -0.29 7.92
N TYR A 35 44.94 1.02 7.70
CA TYR A 35 44.92 2.02 8.76
C TYR A 35 43.88 3.10 8.47
N LYS A 36 43.11 3.47 9.49
CA LYS A 36 42.29 4.67 9.49
C LYS A 36 43.00 5.81 10.19
N SER A 37 43.11 6.96 9.53
CA SER A 37 43.62 8.20 10.09
C SER A 37 42.49 9.22 10.23
N VAL A 38 42.47 9.90 11.40
CA VAL A 38 41.58 11.04 11.66
C VAL A 38 42.41 12.26 12.04
N TYR A 39 41.93 13.44 11.70
CA TYR A 39 42.67 14.68 11.83
C TYR A 39 41.92 15.67 12.71
N GLY A 40 42.67 16.44 13.52
CA GLY A 40 42.17 17.50 14.37
C GLY A 40 43.11 18.70 14.43
N LYS A 41 42.61 19.88 14.77
CA LYS A 41 43.43 21.09 15.00
C LYS A 41 44.24 20.94 16.29
N THR A 42 43.76 20.16 17.25
CA THR A 42 44.41 19.89 18.52
C THR A 42 44.58 18.38 18.74
N LYS A 43 45.55 18.02 19.60
CA LYS A 43 45.78 16.63 20.01
C LYS A 43 44.55 16.00 20.66
N LYS A 44 43.79 16.80 21.45
CA LYS A 44 42.53 16.39 22.10
C LYS A 44 41.45 16.07 21.06
N GLU A 45 41.24 16.94 20.11
CA GLU A 45 40.26 16.78 19.03
C GLU A 45 40.55 15.53 18.17
N ALA A 46 41.80 15.31 17.79
CA ALA A 46 42.20 14.12 17.04
C ALA A 46 41.99 12.82 17.82
N ARG A 47 42.18 12.85 19.15
CA ARG A 47 41.95 11.71 20.04
C ARG A 47 40.45 11.44 20.21
N GLU A 48 39.65 12.46 20.40
CA GLU A 48 38.20 12.33 20.54
C GLU A 48 37.56 11.78 19.26
N LYS A 49 37.96 12.28 18.09
CA LYS A 49 37.53 11.73 16.80
C LYS A 49 37.90 10.26 16.61
N LEU A 50 39.13 9.85 17.05
CA LEU A 50 39.51 8.46 16.97
C LEU A 50 38.72 7.60 17.96
N LYS A 51 38.43 8.11 19.16
CA LYS A 51 37.62 7.40 20.15
C LYS A 51 36.20 7.18 19.61
N VAL A 52 35.53 8.20 19.04
CA VAL A 52 34.22 8.08 18.40
C VAL A 52 34.24 6.99 17.33
N PHE A 53 35.25 7.01 16.45
CA PHE A 53 35.42 5.98 15.42
C PHE A 53 35.57 4.57 15.99
N LEU A 54 36.38 4.39 17.06
CA LEU A 54 36.57 3.10 17.70
C LEU A 54 35.29 2.63 18.43
N ASP A 55 34.58 3.53 19.07
CA ASP A 55 33.28 3.25 19.73
C ASP A 55 32.22 2.83 18.71
N GLU A 56 32.16 3.49 17.56
CA GLU A 56 31.28 3.13 16.43
C GLU A 56 31.64 1.75 15.88
N ARG A 57 32.91 1.46 15.66
CA ARG A 57 33.37 0.16 15.19
C ARG A 57 33.13 -0.97 16.22
N SER A 58 33.33 -0.71 17.49
CA SER A 58 33.05 -1.69 18.57
C SER A 58 31.57 -1.99 18.70
N SER A 59 30.70 -1.07 18.21
CA SER A 59 29.25 -1.26 18.13
C SER A 59 28.79 -1.92 16.83
N GLY A 60 29.71 -2.41 15.97
CA GLY A 60 29.39 -3.15 14.75
C GLY A 60 29.03 -2.28 13.54
N ILE A 61 29.31 -0.96 13.59
CA ILE A 61 29.01 -0.08 12.45
C ILE A 61 30.14 -0.16 11.41
N ASP A 62 29.81 -0.49 10.17
CA ASP A 62 30.76 -0.42 9.05
C ASP A 62 30.97 1.04 8.62
N THR A 63 32.02 1.67 9.12
CA THR A 63 32.42 3.04 8.77
C THR A 63 33.26 3.12 7.49
N SER A 64 33.54 2.00 6.83
CA SER A 64 34.33 1.98 5.58
C SER A 64 33.56 2.63 4.42
N HIS A 65 32.22 2.60 4.47
CA HIS A 65 31.31 3.19 3.49
C HIS A 65 30.46 4.29 4.14
N ASN A 66 30.89 5.53 4.01
CA ASN A 66 30.15 6.67 4.53
C ASN A 66 29.06 7.10 3.50
N TYR A 67 27.91 6.40 3.51
CA TYR A 67 26.80 6.70 2.61
C TYR A 67 26.01 7.92 3.07
N ASN A 68 25.77 8.85 2.16
CA ASN A 68 24.67 9.80 2.33
C ASN A 68 23.32 9.10 2.05
N PHE A 69 22.24 9.73 2.50
CA PHE A 69 20.89 9.14 2.34
C PHE A 69 20.55 8.84 0.88
N SER A 70 20.87 9.76 -0.03
CA SER A 70 20.53 9.62 -1.47
C SER A 70 21.18 8.37 -2.07
N ASN A 71 22.51 8.20 -1.86
CA ASN A 71 23.25 7.08 -2.41
C ASN A 71 22.74 5.74 -1.87
N TRP A 72 22.51 5.66 -0.54
CA TRP A 72 21.98 4.45 0.05
C TRP A 72 20.56 4.13 -0.40
N ALA A 73 19.70 5.14 -0.52
CA ALA A 73 18.33 4.97 -0.99
C ALA A 73 18.27 4.46 -2.45
N ASP A 74 19.22 4.88 -3.30
CA ASP A 74 19.32 4.36 -4.67
C ASP A 74 19.76 2.89 -4.68
N ILE A 75 20.78 2.53 -3.93
CA ILE A 75 21.24 1.14 -3.79
C ILE A 75 20.09 0.26 -3.25
N TRP A 76 19.42 0.74 -2.19
CA TRP A 76 18.27 0.03 -1.63
C TRP A 76 17.16 -0.19 -2.66
N PHE A 77 16.83 0.84 -3.45
CA PHE A 77 15.78 0.74 -4.45
C PHE A 77 16.16 -0.18 -5.61
N GLU A 78 17.39 -0.14 -6.07
CA GLU A 78 17.92 -1.02 -7.12
C GLU A 78 17.72 -2.51 -6.75
N HIS A 79 18.06 -2.89 -5.51
CA HIS A 79 17.84 -4.25 -5.03
C HIS A 79 16.38 -4.58 -4.70
N HIS A 80 15.54 -3.58 -4.44
CA HIS A 80 14.15 -3.77 -4.06
C HIS A 80 13.19 -3.85 -5.25
N GLN A 81 13.50 -3.15 -6.34
CA GLN A 81 12.60 -2.99 -7.49
C GLN A 81 12.24 -4.30 -8.19
N ASP A 82 13.14 -5.30 -8.18
CA ASP A 82 12.90 -6.58 -8.86
C ASP A 82 11.79 -7.42 -8.19
N ASN A 83 11.50 -7.12 -6.93
CA ASN A 83 10.48 -7.83 -6.14
C ASN A 83 9.11 -7.12 -6.13
N ILE A 84 8.96 -6.03 -6.88
CA ILE A 84 7.74 -5.23 -6.90
C ILE A 84 7.25 -4.97 -8.33
N THR A 85 5.92 -4.79 -8.46
CA THR A 85 5.31 -4.52 -9.77
C THR A 85 5.72 -3.16 -10.33
N ALA A 86 5.69 -3.00 -11.67
CA ALA A 86 6.03 -1.75 -12.34
C ALA A 86 5.23 -0.54 -11.79
N THR A 87 3.94 -0.70 -11.50
CA THR A 87 3.11 0.34 -10.88
C THR A 87 3.62 0.71 -9.47
N THR A 88 4.04 -0.28 -8.68
CA THR A 88 4.61 -0.05 -7.35
C THR A 88 5.97 0.65 -7.46
N GLN A 89 6.80 0.29 -8.45
CA GLN A 89 8.07 0.98 -8.73
C GLN A 89 7.87 2.48 -8.99
N GLU A 90 6.86 2.86 -9.79
CA GLU A 90 6.55 4.28 -10.06
C GLU A 90 6.17 5.03 -8.77
N ASN A 91 5.30 4.43 -7.94
CA ASN A 91 4.93 5.01 -6.66
C ASN A 91 6.15 5.14 -5.71
N TYR A 92 7.04 4.16 -5.74
CA TYR A 92 8.28 4.21 -4.95
C TYR A 92 9.23 5.30 -5.45
N ARG A 93 9.41 5.45 -6.76
CA ARG A 93 10.23 6.55 -7.34
C ARG A 93 9.70 7.93 -6.94
N TYR A 94 8.37 8.09 -6.95
CA TYR A 94 7.75 9.34 -6.48
C TYR A 94 8.05 9.61 -4.99
N THR A 95 7.86 8.62 -4.14
CA THR A 95 8.12 8.75 -2.70
C THR A 95 9.61 8.95 -2.41
N LEU A 96 10.50 8.21 -3.11
CA LEU A 96 11.95 8.38 -3.01
C LEU A 96 12.40 9.79 -3.36
N ARG A 97 11.81 10.42 -4.38
CA ARG A 97 12.11 11.80 -4.73
C ARG A 97 11.86 12.72 -3.54
N ILE A 98 10.69 12.64 -2.91
CA ILE A 98 10.36 13.44 -1.74
C ILE A 98 11.37 13.23 -0.60
N LEU A 99 11.76 11.97 -0.35
CA LEU A 99 12.74 11.64 0.69
C LEU A 99 14.14 12.18 0.35
N LYS A 100 14.56 12.05 -0.89
CA LYS A 100 15.87 12.51 -1.37
C LYS A 100 15.97 14.04 -1.42
N ASP A 101 14.89 14.73 -1.77
CA ASP A 101 14.83 16.20 -1.76
C ASP A 101 15.04 16.74 -0.34
N TYR A 102 14.61 16.02 0.69
CA TYR A 102 14.76 16.45 2.08
C TYR A 102 16.05 15.95 2.76
N PHE A 103 16.38 14.67 2.62
CA PHE A 103 17.49 14.04 3.34
C PHE A 103 18.75 13.83 2.51
N GLY A 104 18.70 14.00 1.19
CA GLY A 104 19.63 13.47 0.20
C GLY A 104 21.11 13.57 0.51
N VAL A 105 21.61 14.73 0.89
CA VAL A 105 23.05 14.97 1.16
C VAL A 105 23.47 14.62 2.59
N ARG A 106 22.51 14.34 3.49
CA ARG A 106 22.83 14.03 4.88
C ARG A 106 23.41 12.64 5.01
N GLN A 107 24.38 12.46 5.88
CA GLN A 107 24.89 11.14 6.22
C GLN A 107 23.82 10.33 6.95
N LEU A 108 23.74 9.01 6.67
CA LEU A 108 22.77 8.11 7.32
C LEU A 108 22.87 8.15 8.84
N THR A 109 24.08 8.22 9.37
CA THR A 109 24.39 8.26 10.80
C THR A 109 23.92 9.54 11.49
N ASP A 110 23.73 10.63 10.73
CA ASP A 110 23.34 11.95 11.25
C ASP A 110 21.82 12.13 11.31
N ILE A 111 21.06 11.25 10.67
CA ILE A 111 19.60 11.31 10.66
C ILE A 111 19.08 10.65 11.94
N LYS A 112 18.44 11.44 12.81
CA LYS A 112 17.90 10.99 14.11
C LYS A 112 16.36 10.94 14.07
N ALA A 113 15.74 10.37 15.09
CA ALA A 113 14.28 10.29 15.22
C ALA A 113 13.61 11.67 15.11
N TYR A 114 14.19 12.68 15.75
CA TYR A 114 13.70 14.06 15.66
C TYR A 114 13.67 14.61 14.24
N ASP A 115 14.67 14.27 13.40
CA ASP A 115 14.70 14.73 11.99
C ASP A 115 13.55 14.13 11.19
N VAL A 116 13.18 12.88 11.47
CA VAL A 116 12.03 12.20 10.86
C VAL A 116 10.73 12.92 11.25
N GLU A 117 10.58 13.29 12.52
CA GLU A 117 9.41 14.05 13.00
C GLU A 117 9.31 15.44 12.36
N VAL A 118 10.43 16.15 12.26
CA VAL A 118 10.50 17.45 11.58
C VAL A 118 10.12 17.31 10.10
N PHE A 119 10.66 16.30 9.40
CA PHE A 119 10.31 16.00 8.02
C PHE A 119 8.80 15.80 7.85
N LEU A 120 8.18 14.97 8.67
CA LEU A 120 6.73 14.73 8.60
C LEU A 120 5.92 16.02 8.89
N LYS A 121 6.40 16.87 9.80
CA LYS A 121 5.79 18.19 10.07
C LYS A 121 5.91 19.11 8.86
N VAL A 122 7.03 19.08 8.13
CA VAL A 122 7.21 19.86 6.88
C VAL A 122 6.22 19.39 5.82
N LEU A 123 6.12 18.09 5.56
CA LEU A 123 5.15 17.55 4.61
C LEU A 123 3.70 17.93 4.97
N ARG A 124 3.40 17.98 6.25
CA ARG A 124 2.07 18.40 6.74
C ARG A 124 1.81 19.89 6.50
N LYS A 125 2.82 20.74 6.64
CA LYS A 125 2.70 22.19 6.30
C LYS A 125 2.52 22.40 4.80
N GLU A 126 3.09 21.53 3.97
CA GLU A 126 2.88 21.49 2.51
C GLU A 126 1.52 20.88 2.12
N GLU A 127 0.62 20.68 3.09
CA GLU A 127 -0.72 20.12 2.87
C GLU A 127 -0.74 18.72 2.21
N ARG A 128 0.35 17.95 2.35
CA ARG A 128 0.36 16.57 1.88
C ARG A 128 -0.64 15.72 2.66
N SER A 129 -1.27 14.79 1.96
CA SER A 129 -2.25 13.88 2.56
C SER A 129 -1.62 12.97 3.63
N ASP A 130 -2.42 12.56 4.63
CA ASP A 130 -1.97 11.61 5.65
C ASP A 130 -1.47 10.29 5.03
N SER A 131 -2.05 9.86 3.88
CA SER A 131 -1.56 8.71 3.12
C SER A 131 -0.14 8.93 2.59
N CYS A 132 0.17 10.13 2.06
CA CYS A 132 1.52 10.48 1.61
C CYS A 132 2.52 10.45 2.78
N LEU A 133 2.16 11.02 3.92
CA LEU A 133 3.01 10.98 5.12
C LEU A 133 3.27 9.55 5.58
N ALA A 134 2.25 8.70 5.58
CA ALA A 134 2.37 7.29 5.95
C ALA A 134 3.28 6.52 4.96
N GLN A 135 3.15 6.76 3.66
CA GLN A 135 4.01 6.16 2.64
C GLN A 135 5.46 6.60 2.80
N CYS A 136 5.72 7.90 2.96
CA CYS A 136 7.06 8.43 3.20
C CYS A 136 7.70 7.81 4.45
N ARG A 137 6.96 7.76 5.57
CA ARG A 137 7.43 7.14 6.80
C ARG A 137 7.70 5.65 6.64
N GLY A 138 6.81 4.93 5.97
CA GLY A 138 6.94 3.49 5.71
C GLY A 138 8.17 3.17 4.85
N MET A 139 8.40 3.93 3.79
CA MET A 139 9.57 3.76 2.92
C MET A 139 10.86 4.14 3.66
N LEU A 140 10.87 5.24 4.40
CA LEU A 140 12.01 5.65 5.22
C LEU A 140 12.37 4.55 6.24
N TYR A 141 11.36 3.93 6.86
CA TYR A 141 11.55 2.79 7.75
C TYR A 141 12.24 1.62 7.03
N GLN A 142 11.82 1.25 5.84
CA GLN A 142 12.41 0.14 5.07
C GLN A 142 13.86 0.42 4.68
N ILE A 143 14.15 1.65 4.22
CA ILE A 143 15.50 2.09 3.87
C ILE A 143 16.43 1.99 5.08
N PHE A 144 16.03 2.53 6.24
CA PHE A 144 16.83 2.46 7.46
C PHE A 144 16.87 1.07 8.10
N HIS A 145 15.82 0.27 7.94
CA HIS A 145 15.84 -1.13 8.39
C HIS A 145 16.90 -1.94 7.62
N LYS A 146 17.01 -1.71 6.31
CA LYS A 146 18.07 -2.34 5.51
C LYS A 146 19.45 -1.78 5.83
N ALA A 147 19.57 -0.49 6.14
CA ALA A 147 20.82 0.13 6.59
C ALA A 147 21.28 -0.43 7.95
N GLU A 148 20.36 -0.63 8.90
CA GLU A 148 20.60 -1.26 10.19
C GLU A 148 21.05 -2.72 10.02
N ALA A 149 20.41 -3.48 9.12
CA ALA A 149 20.77 -4.88 8.82
C ALA A 149 22.12 -5.04 8.11
N ASN A 150 22.69 -3.95 7.57
CA ASN A 150 24.03 -3.91 6.94
C ASN A 150 25.03 -3.10 7.78
N ASP A 151 24.75 -2.89 9.06
CA ASP A 151 25.63 -2.20 10.02
C ASP A 151 26.04 -0.76 9.60
N LEU A 152 25.27 -0.12 8.69
CA LEU A 152 25.52 1.26 8.28
C LEU A 152 24.99 2.28 9.29
N VAL A 153 24.03 1.87 10.09
CA VAL A 153 23.48 2.65 11.21
C VAL A 153 23.24 1.73 12.41
N ARG A 154 23.46 2.26 13.62
CA ARG A 154 23.28 1.49 14.86
C ARG A 154 21.83 1.15 15.16
N LYS A 155 20.90 2.03 14.79
CA LYS A 155 19.47 1.91 15.04
C LYS A 155 18.67 2.61 13.94
N ASN A 156 17.55 2.01 13.59
CA ASN A 156 16.60 2.66 12.68
C ASN A 156 15.91 3.85 13.38
N PRO A 157 16.17 5.10 12.97
CA PRO A 157 15.61 6.28 13.64
C PRO A 157 14.08 6.36 13.54
N VAL A 158 13.48 5.76 12.52
CA VAL A 158 12.03 5.80 12.28
C VAL A 158 11.25 5.00 13.33
N ARG A 159 11.90 4.03 14.01
CA ARG A 159 11.26 3.28 15.11
C ARG A 159 10.96 4.15 16.32
N PHE A 160 11.80 5.14 16.56
CA PHE A 160 11.75 6.01 17.73
C PHE A 160 11.07 7.35 17.45
N ALA A 161 10.81 7.66 16.18
CA ALA A 161 10.08 8.85 15.78
C ALA A 161 8.58 8.69 16.06
N ASP A 162 7.99 9.71 16.66
CA ASP A 162 6.56 9.73 16.95
C ASP A 162 5.72 9.64 15.68
N LYS A 163 4.63 8.87 15.77
CA LYS A 163 3.64 8.83 14.70
C LYS A 163 2.80 10.10 14.73
N MET A 164 2.71 10.76 13.62
CA MET A 164 1.77 11.88 13.52
C MET A 164 0.33 11.37 13.56
N ARG A 165 -0.50 11.98 14.39
CA ARG A 165 -1.94 11.70 14.40
C ARG A 165 -2.56 12.16 13.08
N SER A 166 -3.50 11.39 12.54
CA SER A 166 -4.28 11.80 11.37
C SER A 166 -5.05 13.09 11.68
N ARG A 167 -5.14 13.99 10.71
CA ARG A 167 -5.95 15.21 10.82
C ARG A 167 -7.44 14.89 10.76
N GLU A 168 -7.79 13.93 9.93
CA GLU A 168 -9.17 13.50 9.75
C GLU A 168 -9.33 12.06 10.24
N PRO A 169 -10.48 11.74 10.84
CA PRO A 169 -10.81 10.34 11.07
C PRO A 169 -10.77 9.61 9.72
N THR A 170 -10.27 8.38 9.73
CA THR A 170 -10.21 7.56 8.50
C THR A 170 -11.59 7.58 7.85
N LYS A 171 -11.70 8.22 6.68
CA LYS A 171 -12.96 8.25 5.92
C LYS A 171 -13.38 6.80 5.66
N ARG A 172 -14.54 6.43 6.18
CA ARG A 172 -15.10 5.11 5.88
C ARG A 172 -15.26 4.99 4.37
N LYS A 173 -14.88 3.86 3.84
CA LYS A 173 -15.12 3.58 2.42
C LYS A 173 -16.63 3.59 2.19
N GLU A 174 -17.09 4.52 1.37
CA GLU A 174 -18.52 4.71 1.13
C GLU A 174 -19.06 3.63 0.18
N ALA A 175 -20.22 3.10 0.54
CA ALA A 175 -21.02 2.21 -0.29
C ALA A 175 -22.33 2.93 -0.66
N PHE A 176 -22.92 2.58 -1.78
CA PHE A 176 -24.26 3.01 -2.14
C PHE A 176 -25.29 2.35 -1.21
N THR A 177 -26.35 3.07 -0.87
CA THR A 177 -27.48 2.50 -0.13
C THR A 177 -28.32 1.57 -1.04
N ALA A 178 -29.22 0.79 -0.46
CA ALA A 178 -30.10 -0.08 -1.25
C ALA A 178 -31.00 0.74 -2.21
N GLU A 179 -31.46 1.90 -1.76
CA GLU A 179 -32.28 2.85 -2.54
C GLU A 179 -31.47 3.43 -3.71
N GLU A 180 -30.22 3.85 -3.46
CA GLU A 180 -29.32 4.34 -4.52
C GLU A 180 -29.03 3.25 -5.55
N VAL A 181 -28.80 2.00 -5.12
CA VAL A 181 -28.60 0.87 -6.04
C VAL A 181 -29.84 0.64 -6.90
N LYS A 182 -31.05 0.69 -6.32
CA LYS A 182 -32.29 0.55 -7.06
C LYS A 182 -32.43 1.63 -8.13
N LEU A 183 -32.20 2.90 -7.78
CA LEU A 183 -32.21 4.03 -8.72
C LEU A 183 -31.17 3.85 -9.83
N LEU A 184 -29.95 3.42 -9.48
CA LEU A 184 -28.90 3.15 -10.46
C LEU A 184 -29.30 2.03 -11.43
N MET A 185 -29.84 0.93 -10.94
CA MET A 185 -30.28 -0.18 -11.79
C MET A 185 -31.40 0.22 -12.74
N GLU A 186 -32.29 1.11 -12.32
CA GLU A 186 -33.43 1.61 -13.11
C GLU A 186 -33.02 2.68 -14.11
N LYS A 187 -32.34 3.75 -13.63
CA LYS A 187 -32.14 4.98 -14.40
C LYS A 187 -30.87 5.05 -15.24
N LEU A 188 -29.85 4.20 -14.95
CA LEU A 188 -28.62 4.20 -15.77
C LEU A 188 -28.97 3.94 -17.25
N PRO A 189 -28.29 4.62 -18.20
CA PRO A 189 -28.50 4.36 -19.63
C PRO A 189 -28.13 2.93 -20.00
N LYS A 190 -28.67 2.42 -21.12
CA LYS A 190 -28.33 1.09 -21.66
C LYS A 190 -27.09 1.11 -22.57
N ASP A 191 -26.30 2.16 -22.48
CA ASP A 191 -25.03 2.30 -23.17
C ASP A 191 -23.90 1.58 -22.48
N ARG A 192 -22.70 1.66 -23.03
CA ARG A 192 -21.50 0.96 -22.47
C ARG A 192 -21.20 1.34 -21.04
N ILE A 193 -21.33 2.62 -20.64
CA ILE A 193 -21.03 3.04 -19.27
C ILE A 193 -22.09 2.55 -18.28
N GLY A 194 -23.35 2.69 -18.60
CA GLY A 194 -24.43 2.24 -17.73
C GLY A 194 -24.47 0.71 -17.56
N ILE A 195 -24.18 -0.05 -18.64
CA ILE A 195 -23.98 -1.50 -18.58
C ILE A 195 -22.82 -1.86 -17.65
N SER A 196 -21.70 -1.17 -17.79
CA SER A 196 -20.51 -1.42 -16.98
C SER A 196 -20.75 -1.13 -15.50
N ILE A 197 -21.47 -0.06 -15.17
CA ILE A 197 -21.83 0.27 -13.79
C ILE A 197 -22.72 -0.82 -13.18
N ARG A 198 -23.73 -1.31 -13.93
CA ARG A 198 -24.61 -2.41 -13.50
C ARG A 198 -23.81 -3.68 -13.20
N LEU A 199 -22.88 -4.04 -14.07
CA LEU A 199 -22.02 -5.21 -13.85
C LEU A 199 -21.11 -5.03 -12.65
N LEU A 200 -20.49 -3.85 -12.46
CA LEU A 200 -19.68 -3.58 -11.27
C LEU A 200 -20.48 -3.70 -9.97
N LEU A 201 -21.73 -3.20 -9.96
CA LEU A 201 -22.64 -3.29 -8.81
C LEU A 201 -23.10 -4.74 -8.56
N GLY A 202 -23.39 -5.50 -9.60
CA GLY A 202 -23.94 -6.85 -9.50
C GLY A 202 -22.92 -7.97 -9.34
N THR A 203 -21.62 -7.67 -9.47
CA THR A 203 -20.56 -8.69 -9.43
C THR A 203 -19.42 -8.38 -8.45
N GLY A 204 -19.31 -7.11 -8.04
CA GLY A 204 -18.22 -6.67 -7.19
C GLY A 204 -16.82 -6.77 -7.83
N MET A 205 -16.70 -6.95 -9.15
CA MET A 205 -15.41 -6.95 -9.83
C MET A 205 -14.72 -5.58 -9.71
N ARG A 206 -13.39 -5.56 -9.82
CA ARG A 206 -12.64 -4.29 -9.82
C ARG A 206 -12.82 -3.59 -11.18
N SER A 207 -12.88 -2.26 -11.19
CA SER A 207 -12.96 -1.51 -12.46
C SER A 207 -11.80 -1.84 -13.41
N GLN A 208 -10.60 -2.06 -12.89
CA GLN A 208 -9.43 -2.44 -13.68
C GLN A 208 -9.55 -3.84 -14.30
N GLU A 209 -10.27 -4.77 -13.67
CA GLU A 209 -10.61 -6.08 -14.20
C GLU A 209 -11.61 -5.94 -15.35
N LEU A 210 -12.65 -5.11 -15.17
CA LEU A 210 -13.63 -4.80 -16.24
C LEU A 210 -12.95 -4.16 -17.46
N LEU A 211 -12.03 -3.21 -17.25
CA LEU A 211 -11.35 -2.51 -18.35
C LEU A 211 -10.40 -3.41 -19.14
N ALA A 212 -9.88 -4.47 -18.52
CA ALA A 212 -9.06 -5.48 -19.18
C ALA A 212 -9.86 -6.63 -19.77
N LEU A 213 -11.20 -6.63 -19.63
CA LEU A 213 -12.04 -7.73 -20.06
C LEU A 213 -12.10 -7.79 -21.59
N GLU A 214 -11.84 -8.97 -22.13
CA GLU A 214 -12.01 -9.29 -23.55
C GLU A 214 -13.35 -10.01 -23.76
N PRO A 215 -14.02 -9.83 -24.93
CA PRO A 215 -15.28 -10.50 -25.23
C PRO A 215 -15.27 -12.02 -25.03
N ARG A 216 -14.15 -12.66 -25.33
CA ARG A 216 -13.97 -14.14 -25.17
C ARG A 216 -14.01 -14.61 -23.72
N HIS A 217 -13.79 -13.73 -22.75
CA HIS A 217 -13.85 -14.05 -21.33
C HIS A 217 -15.28 -14.02 -20.77
N ILE A 218 -16.28 -13.68 -21.59
CA ILE A 218 -17.69 -13.65 -21.23
C ILE A 218 -18.35 -14.89 -21.84
N ALA A 219 -19.07 -15.66 -21.03
CA ALA A 219 -19.84 -16.80 -21.52
C ALA A 219 -20.90 -16.35 -22.56
N GLU A 220 -21.26 -17.23 -23.51
CA GLU A 220 -22.18 -16.90 -24.59
C GLU A 220 -23.56 -16.53 -24.10
N ASP A 221 -24.03 -17.18 -23.06
CA ASP A 221 -25.31 -16.91 -22.41
C ASP A 221 -25.24 -15.78 -21.39
N GLY A 222 -24.08 -15.10 -21.24
CA GLY A 222 -23.84 -14.04 -20.29
C GLY A 222 -23.84 -14.45 -18.82
N SER A 223 -23.82 -15.75 -18.51
CA SER A 223 -23.92 -16.26 -17.14
C SER A 223 -22.64 -16.10 -16.32
N LEU A 224 -21.49 -15.96 -16.99
CA LEU A 224 -20.17 -16.02 -16.36
C LEU A 224 -19.22 -15.01 -17.00
N ILE A 225 -18.38 -14.39 -16.19
CA ILE A 225 -17.20 -13.63 -16.60
C ILE A 225 -15.95 -14.23 -15.98
N GLN A 226 -14.96 -14.52 -16.80
CA GLN A 226 -13.65 -15.04 -16.38
C GLN A 226 -12.69 -13.88 -16.15
N ILE A 227 -12.28 -13.64 -14.91
CA ILE A 227 -11.24 -12.65 -14.59
C ILE A 227 -9.87 -13.31 -14.76
N ARG A 228 -9.12 -12.85 -15.77
CA ARG A 228 -7.79 -13.40 -16.13
C ARG A 228 -6.72 -12.33 -16.14
N GLN A 229 -7.11 -11.06 -16.19
CA GLN A 229 -6.19 -9.94 -16.36
C GLN A 229 -6.78 -8.65 -15.76
N ALA A 230 -5.93 -7.64 -15.55
CA ALA A 230 -6.33 -6.32 -15.08
C ALA A 230 -5.50 -5.23 -15.77
N VAL A 231 -6.09 -4.03 -15.91
CA VAL A 231 -5.37 -2.86 -16.40
C VAL A 231 -4.47 -2.30 -15.30
N ASN A 232 -3.21 -2.12 -15.63
CA ASN A 232 -2.20 -1.43 -14.82
C ASN A 232 -1.75 -0.15 -15.52
N MET A 233 -1.38 0.85 -14.74
CA MET A 233 -0.78 2.08 -15.28
C MET A 233 0.75 1.98 -15.17
N VAL A 234 1.43 2.03 -16.31
CA VAL A 234 2.90 2.02 -16.38
C VAL A 234 3.32 3.23 -17.20
N LYS A 235 4.09 4.13 -16.59
CA LYS A 235 4.55 5.39 -17.22
C LYS A 235 3.42 6.18 -17.89
N GLY A 236 2.27 6.28 -17.22
CA GLY A 236 1.11 7.01 -17.73
C GLY A 236 0.28 6.28 -18.80
N THR A 237 0.71 5.09 -19.25
CA THR A 237 0.02 4.28 -20.26
C THR A 237 -0.74 3.12 -19.60
N ALA A 238 -1.98 2.90 -20.04
CA ALA A 238 -2.76 1.74 -19.63
C ALA A 238 -2.22 0.48 -20.33
N THR A 239 -1.83 -0.52 -19.56
CA THR A 239 -1.31 -1.80 -20.04
C THR A 239 -2.05 -2.94 -19.37
N VAL A 240 -2.21 -4.05 -20.07
CA VAL A 240 -2.78 -5.27 -19.49
C VAL A 240 -1.68 -6.06 -18.81
N GLY A 241 -1.95 -6.53 -17.62
CA GLY A 241 -1.04 -7.37 -16.85
C GLY A 241 -1.78 -8.43 -16.05
N GLN A 242 -1.02 -9.28 -15.39
CA GLN A 242 -1.58 -10.27 -14.49
C GLN A 242 -2.33 -9.58 -13.34
N PRO A 243 -3.41 -10.18 -12.83
CA PRO A 243 -4.07 -9.72 -11.62
C PRO A 243 -3.09 -9.72 -10.44
N LYS A 244 -3.34 -8.86 -9.46
CA LYS A 244 -2.43 -8.57 -8.34
C LYS A 244 -2.09 -9.77 -7.44
N SER A 245 -2.93 -10.81 -7.41
CA SER A 245 -2.73 -12.03 -6.62
C SER A 245 -3.31 -13.24 -7.35
N ARG A 246 -2.89 -14.46 -6.96
CA ARG A 246 -3.46 -15.72 -7.50
C ARG A 246 -4.97 -15.80 -7.29
N ASP A 247 -5.50 -15.35 -6.17
CA ASP A 247 -6.93 -15.37 -5.86
C ASP A 247 -7.76 -14.39 -6.70
N SER A 248 -7.08 -13.52 -7.45
CA SER A 248 -7.74 -12.64 -8.41
C SER A 248 -8.15 -13.35 -9.70
N TYR A 249 -7.53 -14.51 -10.02
CA TYR A 249 -7.97 -15.39 -11.10
C TYR A 249 -9.21 -16.15 -10.64
N ARG A 250 -10.36 -15.77 -11.15
CA ARG A 250 -11.64 -16.34 -10.74
C ARG A 250 -12.67 -16.25 -11.83
N ASP A 251 -13.68 -17.06 -11.69
CA ASP A 251 -14.90 -17.01 -12.48
C ASP A 251 -15.99 -16.31 -11.68
N VAL A 252 -16.59 -15.29 -12.27
CA VAL A 252 -17.60 -14.45 -11.63
C VAL A 252 -18.95 -14.75 -12.22
N PRO A 253 -19.88 -15.38 -11.48
CA PRO A 253 -21.24 -15.61 -11.95
C PRO A 253 -22.00 -14.29 -12.05
N ILE A 254 -22.78 -14.16 -13.13
CA ILE A 254 -23.61 -12.97 -13.41
C ILE A 254 -25.06 -13.25 -12.99
N PRO A 255 -25.65 -12.38 -12.15
CA PRO A 255 -27.06 -12.49 -11.80
C PRO A 255 -27.96 -12.55 -13.06
N PRO A 256 -29.00 -13.39 -13.09
CA PRO A 256 -29.85 -13.56 -14.28
C PRO A 256 -30.38 -12.26 -14.91
N ASN A 257 -30.77 -11.31 -14.08
CA ASN A 257 -31.27 -9.98 -14.50
C ASN A 257 -30.19 -9.07 -15.11
N LEU A 258 -28.89 -9.44 -15.03
CA LEU A 258 -27.77 -8.68 -15.59
C LEU A 258 -27.05 -9.40 -16.75
N ARG A 259 -27.46 -10.62 -17.12
CA ARG A 259 -26.83 -11.38 -18.23
C ARG A 259 -26.87 -10.62 -19.54
N TRP A 260 -27.94 -9.91 -19.82
CA TRP A 260 -28.03 -9.06 -20.99
C TRP A 260 -26.92 -7.99 -21.08
N CYS A 261 -26.47 -7.46 -19.94
CA CYS A 261 -25.34 -6.54 -19.85
C CYS A 261 -24.04 -7.22 -20.32
N ALA A 262 -23.80 -8.43 -19.85
CA ALA A 262 -22.62 -9.22 -20.23
C ALA A 262 -22.66 -9.59 -21.72
N ILE A 263 -23.80 -10.02 -22.24
CA ILE A 263 -24.00 -10.33 -23.67
C ILE A 263 -23.72 -9.11 -24.54
N GLN A 264 -24.24 -7.92 -24.18
CA GLN A 264 -23.95 -6.70 -24.94
C GLN A 264 -22.48 -6.32 -24.97
N LEU A 265 -21.74 -6.55 -23.87
CA LEU A 265 -20.28 -6.34 -23.87
C LEU A 265 -19.55 -7.39 -24.72
N ARG A 266 -20.03 -8.64 -24.75
CA ARG A 266 -19.45 -9.71 -25.57
C ARG A 266 -19.60 -9.43 -27.06
N THR A 267 -20.69 -8.85 -27.50
CA THR A 267 -20.96 -8.58 -28.91
C THR A 267 -20.16 -7.42 -29.54
N THR A 268 -19.26 -6.82 -28.76
CA THR A 268 -18.38 -5.76 -29.30
C THR A 268 -17.31 -6.35 -30.24
N ASN A 269 -17.09 -5.68 -31.36
CA ASN A 269 -16.01 -6.04 -32.29
C ASN A 269 -14.68 -5.37 -31.92
N ARG A 270 -14.29 -5.45 -30.65
CA ARG A 270 -13.09 -4.83 -30.06
C ARG A 270 -12.30 -5.88 -29.31
N THR A 271 -11.01 -5.66 -29.14
CA THR A 271 -10.15 -6.52 -28.34
C THR A 271 -10.53 -6.47 -26.87
N PHE A 272 -10.77 -5.28 -26.35
CA PHE A 272 -11.25 -5.08 -24.97
C PHE A 272 -12.67 -4.51 -24.99
N VAL A 273 -13.50 -4.89 -24.04
CA VAL A 273 -14.84 -4.29 -23.87
C VAL A 273 -14.78 -2.77 -23.67
N TRP A 274 -13.64 -2.28 -23.17
CA TRP A 274 -13.29 -0.86 -23.07
C TRP A 274 -11.95 -0.57 -23.74
N GLU A 275 -11.96 -0.01 -24.93
CA GLU A 275 -10.77 0.49 -25.63
C GLU A 275 -10.68 2.02 -25.55
N ALA A 276 -9.46 2.52 -25.38
CA ALA A 276 -9.12 3.93 -25.60
C ALA A 276 -8.94 4.16 -27.10
N GLY A 277 -9.34 5.23 -27.68
CA GLY A 277 -9.30 5.59 -29.10
C GLY A 277 -8.29 4.94 -30.07
N LYS A 278 -7.35 4.12 -29.57
CA LYS A 278 -6.45 3.27 -30.36
C LYS A 278 -6.91 1.82 -30.23
N LYS A 279 -6.89 1.11 -31.35
CA LYS A 279 -7.20 -0.32 -31.42
C LYS A 279 -6.22 -1.11 -30.53
N ASP A 280 -6.70 -2.19 -29.91
CA ASP A 280 -5.95 -3.10 -29.06
C ASP A 280 -5.31 -2.46 -27.81
N GLN A 281 -5.78 -1.27 -27.41
CA GLN A 281 -5.32 -0.60 -26.21
C GLN A 281 -6.45 -0.48 -25.18
N PRO A 282 -6.26 -0.97 -23.93
CA PRO A 282 -7.28 -0.88 -22.91
C PRO A 282 -7.51 0.58 -22.48
N CYS A 283 -8.71 0.87 -22.04
CA CYS A 283 -9.09 2.20 -21.58
C CYS A 283 -8.31 2.62 -20.33
N ASN A 284 -7.94 3.90 -20.28
CA ASN A 284 -7.32 4.49 -19.09
C ASN A 284 -8.32 4.51 -17.92
N PRO A 285 -7.96 3.98 -16.74
CA PRO A 285 -8.81 3.98 -15.56
C PRO A 285 -9.30 5.37 -15.12
N SER A 286 -8.50 6.43 -15.36
CA SER A 286 -8.94 7.80 -15.04
C SER A 286 -10.08 8.25 -15.96
N TYR A 287 -9.97 7.99 -17.26
CA TYR A 287 -11.06 8.30 -18.20
C TYR A 287 -12.35 7.55 -17.86
N PHE A 288 -12.25 6.25 -17.55
CA PHE A 288 -13.40 5.48 -17.10
C PHE A 288 -14.03 6.07 -15.83
N ARG A 289 -13.22 6.43 -14.85
CA ARG A 289 -13.69 7.05 -13.60
C ARG A 289 -14.45 8.36 -13.85
N ASP A 290 -13.97 9.18 -14.79
CA ASP A 290 -14.62 10.44 -15.10
C ASP A 290 -15.97 10.20 -15.80
N LYS A 291 -16.04 9.25 -16.74
CA LYS A 291 -17.30 8.81 -17.36
C LYS A 291 -18.27 8.20 -16.34
N PHE A 292 -17.75 7.40 -15.43
CA PHE A 292 -18.53 6.82 -14.33
C PHE A 292 -19.17 7.90 -13.45
N LYS A 293 -18.39 8.90 -13.04
CA LYS A 293 -18.91 10.02 -12.23
C LYS A 293 -19.94 10.85 -12.98
N ALA A 294 -19.70 11.14 -14.24
CA ALA A 294 -20.66 11.88 -15.07
C ALA A 294 -22.01 11.12 -15.16
N ALA A 295 -21.97 9.82 -15.48
CA ALA A 295 -23.19 9.02 -15.61
C ALA A 295 -23.99 8.90 -14.30
N ILE A 296 -23.32 8.85 -13.16
CA ILE A 296 -24.00 8.82 -11.84
C ILE A 296 -24.53 10.21 -11.48
N GLY A 297 -23.77 11.27 -11.79
CA GLY A 297 -24.15 12.66 -11.49
C GLY A 297 -25.42 13.14 -12.21
N GLU A 298 -25.82 12.47 -13.31
CA GLU A 298 -27.09 12.73 -14.01
C GLU A 298 -28.31 12.13 -13.30
N ILE A 299 -28.11 11.28 -12.28
CA ILE A 299 -29.20 10.60 -11.60
C ILE A 299 -29.47 11.27 -10.24
N GLU A 300 -30.58 12.00 -10.18
CA GLU A 300 -31.03 12.65 -8.96
C GLU A 300 -31.27 11.63 -7.83
N GLY A 301 -30.85 11.99 -6.60
CA GLY A 301 -30.98 11.14 -5.43
C GLY A 301 -29.86 10.10 -5.23
N VAL A 302 -28.83 10.12 -6.08
CA VAL A 302 -27.66 9.22 -5.97
C VAL A 302 -26.39 10.02 -5.71
N ARG A 303 -25.61 9.61 -4.71
CA ARG A 303 -24.30 10.21 -4.42
C ARG A 303 -23.27 9.86 -5.49
N VAL A 304 -22.44 10.83 -5.86
CA VAL A 304 -21.34 10.61 -6.83
C VAL A 304 -20.14 9.98 -6.11
N LEU A 305 -20.10 8.67 -6.09
CA LEU A 305 -19.00 7.90 -5.53
C LEU A 305 -17.99 7.48 -6.61
N THR A 306 -17.10 6.53 -6.29
CA THR A 306 -16.08 6.02 -7.20
C THR A 306 -16.42 4.61 -7.71
N PRO A 307 -15.85 4.14 -8.83
CA PRO A 307 -16.06 2.75 -9.30
C PRO A 307 -15.76 1.69 -8.24
N HIS A 308 -14.83 1.95 -7.35
CA HIS A 308 -14.49 1.02 -6.26
C HIS A 308 -15.60 0.91 -5.22
N SER A 309 -16.43 1.94 -5.09
CA SER A 309 -17.61 1.92 -4.20
C SER A 309 -18.66 0.88 -4.64
N CYS A 310 -18.75 0.54 -5.94
CA CYS A 310 -19.60 -0.56 -6.40
C CYS A 310 -19.22 -1.89 -5.74
N ARG A 311 -17.94 -2.18 -5.66
CA ARG A 311 -17.44 -3.39 -4.98
C ARG A 311 -17.70 -3.35 -3.48
N HIS A 312 -17.54 -2.19 -2.83
CA HIS A 312 -17.89 -2.02 -1.43
C HIS A 312 -19.38 -2.27 -1.21
N THR A 313 -20.23 -1.74 -2.08
CA THR A 313 -21.67 -1.95 -2.06
C THR A 313 -22.02 -3.44 -2.19
N TYR A 314 -21.44 -4.13 -3.17
CA TYR A 314 -21.66 -5.56 -3.40
C TYR A 314 -21.30 -6.40 -2.16
N VAL A 315 -20.11 -6.18 -1.58
CA VAL A 315 -19.67 -6.86 -0.36
C VAL A 315 -20.60 -6.58 0.80
N SER A 316 -20.96 -5.32 1.05
CA SER A 316 -21.84 -4.92 2.15
C SER A 316 -23.26 -5.51 2.00
N GLN A 317 -23.78 -5.58 0.78
CA GLN A 317 -25.09 -6.18 0.51
C GLN A 317 -25.07 -7.69 0.73
N LEU A 318 -24.03 -8.41 0.26
CA LEU A 318 -23.90 -9.85 0.51
C LEU A 318 -23.82 -10.16 2.02
N GLN A 319 -23.08 -9.34 2.77
CA GLN A 319 -23.05 -9.45 4.23
C GLN A 319 -24.42 -9.21 4.86
N ALA A 320 -25.14 -8.18 4.41
CA ALA A 320 -26.49 -7.89 4.90
C ALA A 320 -27.49 -9.02 4.60
N LEU A 321 -27.27 -9.78 3.52
CA LEU A 321 -28.03 -10.98 3.17
C LEU A 321 -27.60 -12.22 3.98
N GLY A 322 -26.53 -12.12 4.78
CA GLY A 322 -26.06 -13.20 5.65
C GLY A 322 -25.13 -14.19 4.95
N VAL A 323 -24.56 -13.82 3.80
CA VAL A 323 -23.52 -14.63 3.14
C VAL A 323 -22.25 -14.60 3.99
N ASP A 324 -21.64 -15.76 4.22
CA ASP A 324 -20.44 -15.90 5.02
C ASP A 324 -19.21 -15.25 4.36
N LEU A 325 -18.29 -14.80 5.19
CA LEU A 325 -17.08 -14.08 4.74
C LEU A 325 -16.20 -14.88 3.76
N PRO A 326 -15.91 -16.17 3.99
CA PRO A 326 -15.14 -16.98 3.04
C PRO A 326 -15.78 -17.03 1.65
N THR A 327 -17.11 -17.19 1.58
CA THR A 327 -17.85 -17.17 0.30
C THR A 327 -17.73 -15.80 -0.38
N ILE A 328 -17.91 -14.71 0.35
CA ILE A 328 -17.73 -13.35 -0.19
C ILE A 328 -16.30 -13.16 -0.71
N GLN A 329 -15.29 -13.59 0.05
CA GLN A 329 -13.88 -13.50 -0.36
C GLN A 329 -13.63 -14.25 -1.67
N SER A 330 -14.12 -15.47 -1.78
CA SER A 330 -14.01 -16.28 -2.99
C SER A 330 -14.62 -15.58 -4.23
N ILE A 331 -15.82 -15.02 -4.08
CA ILE A 331 -16.52 -14.33 -5.18
C ILE A 331 -15.76 -13.07 -5.60
N VAL A 332 -15.32 -12.26 -4.64
CA VAL A 332 -14.69 -10.97 -4.95
C VAL A 332 -13.17 -11.07 -5.19
N GLY A 333 -12.54 -12.17 -4.81
CA GLY A 333 -11.09 -12.37 -4.94
C GLY A 333 -10.30 -11.43 -4.01
N HIS A 334 -10.51 -11.54 -2.69
CA HIS A 334 -9.68 -10.90 -1.67
C HIS A 334 -8.64 -11.89 -1.16
N ALA A 335 -7.37 -11.55 -1.30
CA ALA A 335 -6.26 -12.34 -0.75
C ALA A 335 -6.10 -12.21 0.76
N ASP A 336 -6.73 -11.19 1.40
CA ASP A 336 -6.53 -10.87 2.81
C ASP A 336 -7.87 -10.73 3.54
N ILE A 337 -7.99 -11.46 4.66
CA ILE A 337 -9.13 -11.43 5.57
C ILE A 337 -9.33 -10.01 6.12
N ASP A 338 -8.27 -9.30 6.44
CA ASP A 338 -8.32 -7.93 6.99
C ASP A 338 -9.04 -6.95 6.06
N MET A 339 -8.92 -7.13 4.75
CA MET A 339 -9.64 -6.30 3.78
C MET A 339 -11.16 -6.50 3.82
N THR A 340 -11.62 -7.70 4.17
CA THR A 340 -13.04 -8.01 4.30
C THR A 340 -13.55 -7.73 5.72
N GLN A 341 -12.71 -7.89 6.74
CA GLN A 341 -13.02 -7.56 8.13
C GLN A 341 -13.26 -6.05 8.37
N HIS A 342 -12.68 -5.16 7.56
CA HIS A 342 -13.01 -3.72 7.62
C HIS A 342 -14.50 -3.41 7.33
N TYR A 343 -15.24 -4.37 6.78
CA TYR A 343 -16.69 -4.27 6.59
C TYR A 343 -17.50 -4.86 7.77
N LEU A 344 -16.83 -5.46 8.77
CA LEU A 344 -17.40 -6.07 9.97
C LEU A 344 -17.96 -5.06 10.99
N HIS A 345 -18.58 -3.99 10.56
CA HIS A 345 -19.70 -3.48 11.33
C HIS A 345 -20.90 -4.36 10.97
N VAL A 346 -20.91 -5.57 11.55
CA VAL A 346 -22.08 -6.44 11.53
C VAL A 346 -23.24 -5.58 12.00
N GLN A 347 -24.15 -5.26 11.07
CA GLN A 347 -25.36 -4.53 11.42
C GLN A 347 -26.01 -5.30 12.57
N ASP A 348 -26.46 -4.62 13.61
CA ASP A 348 -27.15 -5.28 14.74
C ASP A 348 -28.28 -6.18 14.26
N SER A 349 -28.88 -5.87 13.10
CA SER A 349 -29.86 -6.70 12.42
C SER A 349 -29.35 -8.10 12.05
N ILE A 350 -28.08 -8.26 11.64
CA ILE A 350 -27.49 -9.56 11.28
C ILE A 350 -27.24 -10.38 12.56
N ARG A 351 -26.73 -9.74 13.61
CA ARG A 351 -26.55 -10.38 14.92
C ARG A 351 -27.87 -10.89 15.45
N ARG A 352 -28.93 -10.08 15.45
CA ARG A 352 -30.27 -10.47 15.88
C ARG A 352 -30.84 -11.62 15.04
N LYS A 353 -30.72 -11.57 13.70
CA LYS A 353 -31.14 -12.66 12.81
C LYS A 353 -30.37 -13.96 13.05
N ALA A 354 -29.06 -13.89 13.32
CA ALA A 354 -28.25 -15.06 13.64
C ALA A 354 -28.67 -15.69 14.96
N VAL A 355 -28.89 -14.86 15.99
CA VAL A 355 -29.40 -15.32 17.31
C VAL A 355 -30.82 -15.90 17.20
N SER A 356 -31.71 -15.26 16.42
CA SER A 356 -33.05 -15.78 16.17
C SER A 356 -33.03 -17.11 15.42
N LYS A 357 -32.17 -17.28 14.39
CA LYS A 357 -31.99 -18.57 13.71
C LYS A 357 -31.43 -19.65 14.63
N PHE A 358 -30.48 -19.29 15.49
CA PHE A 358 -29.95 -20.21 16.50
C PHE A 358 -31.06 -20.66 17.49
N ALA A 359 -31.83 -19.71 18.03
CA ALA A 359 -32.95 -20.02 18.92
C ALA A 359 -33.97 -20.91 18.24
N ALA A 360 -34.34 -20.62 16.99
CA ALA A 360 -35.28 -21.47 16.24
C ALA A 360 -34.76 -22.89 15.97
N ALA A 361 -33.44 -23.06 15.79
CA ALA A 361 -32.82 -24.38 15.58
C ALA A 361 -32.76 -25.24 16.85
N PHE A 362 -32.71 -24.61 18.02
CA PHE A 362 -32.57 -25.30 19.31
C PHE A 362 -33.86 -25.36 20.16
N GLY A 363 -34.99 -24.89 19.62
CA GLY A 363 -36.34 -25.11 20.24
C GLY A 363 -36.50 -24.44 21.62
N GLY A 364 -36.09 -23.18 21.74
CA GLY A 364 -36.34 -22.41 22.96
C GLY A 364 -37.69 -21.73 22.92
N GLU A 365 -38.52 -21.86 23.95
CA GLU A 365 -39.69 -21.01 24.15
C GLU A 365 -39.23 -19.57 24.43
N GLU A 366 -39.92 -18.60 23.82
CA GLU A 366 -39.70 -17.18 24.10
C GLU A 366 -40.25 -16.86 25.49
N TYR A 367 -39.38 -16.78 26.50
CA TYR A 367 -39.77 -16.31 27.83
C TYR A 367 -39.93 -14.79 27.79
N THR A 368 -41.13 -14.30 27.97
CA THR A 368 -41.38 -12.88 28.25
C THR A 368 -41.12 -12.61 29.73
N LEU A 369 -40.62 -11.38 30.05
CA LEU A 369 -40.36 -10.98 31.44
C LEU A 369 -41.55 -11.20 32.37
N ASP A 370 -42.79 -11.13 31.87
CA ASP A 370 -44.03 -11.37 32.59
C ASP A 370 -44.22 -12.87 32.98
N SER A 371 -43.50 -13.79 32.34
CA SER A 371 -43.57 -15.22 32.67
C SER A 371 -42.62 -15.63 33.81
N LEU A 372 -41.70 -14.76 34.22
CA LEU A 372 -40.75 -15.02 35.31
C LEU A 372 -41.33 -14.66 36.70
N ASP A 373 -42.34 -13.80 36.77
CA ASP A 373 -43.00 -13.40 38.03
C ASP A 373 -44.15 -14.36 38.45
N ALA A 374 -44.38 -15.42 37.69
CA ALA A 374 -45.48 -16.35 37.93
C ALA A 374 -45.05 -17.73 38.51
N THR A 375 -43.92 -17.77 39.26
CA THR A 375 -43.56 -18.99 39.98
C THR A 375 -43.78 -18.77 41.46
N PRO A 376 -44.55 -19.66 42.16
CA PRO A 376 -44.98 -19.51 43.54
C PRO A 376 -43.87 -19.66 44.59
#